data_e55fc1bb17e0ab8a8929e270c5a36b37
#
_entry.id   e55fc1bb17e0ab8a8929e270c5a36b37
#
_cell.length_a   1.000
_cell.length_b   1.000
_cell.length_c   1.000
_cell.angle_alpha   90.00
_cell.angle_beta   90.00
_cell.angle_gamma   90.00
#
_symmetry.space_group_name_H-M   'P 1'
#
loop_
_entity.id
_entity.type
_entity.pdbx_description
1 polymer ?
#
loop_
_entity_poly.entity_id
_entity_poly.type
_entity_poly.pdbx_seq_one_letter_code
_entity_poly.pdbx_strand_id
1 'polypeptide(L)'
;MKKVSFMDMAVCLNCHVFIVWEFIRRYGYTAGVTKDKYGRGYVEAQLCNGWIDKLAKYVAAQDFTYKQPVNKRQYLIRDEARLAEEKRNEQDISRTYGIDPEGRIKRVSTFKNGTVQTWYWYRSSLGWKLT
;
A
#
# COMPACT_ATOMS: atom_id res chain seq x y z
N MET A 1 17.62 10.45 3.68
CA MET A 1 16.80 9.30 4.04
C MET A 1 15.53 9.31 3.22
N LYS A 2 15.15 8.17 2.65
CA LYS A 2 13.96 8.09 1.80
C LYS A 2 12.69 8.03 2.64
N LYS A 3 11.63 8.66 2.15
CA LYS A 3 10.34 8.71 2.82
C LYS A 3 9.24 8.13 1.93
N VAL A 4 8.24 7.55 2.57
CA VAL A 4 7.09 6.96 1.89
C VAL A 4 5.86 7.83 2.20
N SER A 5 5.12 8.19 1.16
CA SER A 5 3.90 8.97 1.30
C SER A 5 2.75 8.10 1.80
N PHE A 6 1.94 8.62 2.71
CA PHE A 6 0.72 7.94 3.15
C PHE A 6 -0.28 7.75 2.01
N MET A 7 -0.30 8.71 1.08
CA MET A 7 -1.16 8.59 -0.10
C MET A 7 -0.74 7.40 -0.98
N ASP A 8 0.57 7.18 -1.15
CA ASP A 8 1.05 6.03 -1.92
C ASP A 8 0.66 4.72 -1.26
N MET A 9 0.77 4.62 0.07
CA MET A 9 0.31 3.45 0.81
C MET A 9 -1.19 3.22 0.64
N ALA A 10 -1.98 4.27 0.76
CA ALA A 10 -3.43 4.19 0.60
C ALA A 10 -3.82 3.73 -0.80
N VAL A 11 -3.19 4.29 -1.82
CA VAL A 11 -3.47 3.94 -3.22
C VAL A 11 -3.08 2.49 -3.49
N CYS A 12 -1.90 2.06 -3.07
CA CYS A 12 -1.44 0.69 -3.34
C CYS A 12 -2.22 -0.36 -2.56
N LEU A 13 -2.76 -0.02 -1.40
CA LEU A 13 -3.59 -0.92 -0.59
C LEU A 13 -5.09 -0.75 -0.86
N ASN A 14 -5.44 0.15 -1.76
CA ASN A 14 -6.82 0.43 -2.16
C ASN A 14 -7.72 0.82 -0.98
N CYS A 15 -7.23 1.73 -0.14
CA CYS A 15 -8.02 2.29 0.95
C CYS A 15 -7.90 3.82 0.95
N HIS A 16 -8.72 4.47 1.76
CA HIS A 16 -8.62 5.92 1.95
C HIS A 16 -7.43 6.24 2.85
N VAL A 17 -6.78 7.38 2.62
CA VAL A 17 -5.62 7.81 3.40
C VAL A 17 -5.94 7.95 4.91
N PHE A 18 -7.18 8.25 5.27
CA PHE A 18 -7.61 8.29 6.67
C PHE A 18 -7.42 6.95 7.39
N ILE A 19 -7.52 5.85 6.67
CA ILE A 19 -7.30 4.52 7.25
C ILE A 19 -5.84 4.35 7.65
N VAL A 20 -4.91 4.87 6.86
CA VAL A 20 -3.49 4.88 7.19
C VAL A 20 -3.24 5.69 8.47
N TRP A 21 -3.82 6.90 8.55
CA TRP A 21 -3.71 7.75 9.73
C TRP A 21 -4.32 7.08 10.96
N GLU A 22 -5.47 6.47 10.82
CA GLU A 22 -6.16 5.76 11.92
C GLU A 22 -5.30 4.60 12.44
N PHE A 23 -4.76 3.79 11.53
CA PHE A 23 -3.88 2.68 11.89
C PHE A 23 -2.66 3.16 12.67
N ILE A 24 -2.00 4.20 12.18
CA ILE A 24 -0.80 4.75 12.80
C ILE A 24 -1.09 5.26 14.21
N ARG A 25 -2.19 5.99 14.37
CA ARG A 25 -2.59 6.51 15.69
C ARG A 25 -3.01 5.40 16.64
N ARG A 26 -3.76 4.44 16.13
CA ARG A 26 -4.29 3.34 16.94
C ARG A 26 -3.19 2.44 17.50
N TYR A 27 -2.19 2.15 16.70
CA TYR A 27 -1.12 1.22 17.08
C TYR A 27 0.18 1.92 17.48
N GLY A 28 0.20 3.24 17.53
CA GLY A 28 1.33 4.00 18.03
C GLY A 28 2.53 4.13 17.09
N TYR A 29 2.33 3.98 15.81
CA TYR A 29 3.40 4.06 14.80
C TYR A 29 3.68 5.50 14.34
N THR A 30 3.65 6.45 15.26
CA THR A 30 3.84 7.87 14.94
C THR A 30 5.30 8.30 14.82
N ALA A 31 6.24 7.47 15.24
CA ALA A 31 7.67 7.77 15.16
C ALA A 31 8.09 7.94 13.69
N GLY A 32 8.86 8.99 13.40
CA GLY A 32 9.34 9.28 12.06
C GLY A 32 8.30 9.85 11.09
N VAL A 33 7.08 10.06 11.55
CA VAL A 33 6.01 10.66 10.74
C VAL A 33 6.21 12.15 10.65
N THR A 34 6.18 12.69 9.42
CA THR A 34 6.25 14.14 9.17
C THR A 34 5.09 14.57 8.28
N LYS A 35 4.74 15.84 8.33
CA LYS A 35 3.73 16.43 7.46
C LYS A 35 4.36 17.53 6.62
N ASP A 36 3.93 17.66 5.37
CA ASP A 36 4.31 18.79 4.54
C ASP A 36 3.39 20.00 4.81
N LYS A 37 3.61 21.09 4.08
CA LYS A 37 2.81 22.31 4.23
C LYS A 37 1.34 22.13 3.87
N TYR A 38 0.99 21.05 3.17
CA TYR A 38 -0.40 20.74 2.79
C TYR A 38 -1.04 19.72 3.73
N GLY A 39 -0.36 19.33 4.80
CA GLY A 39 -0.87 18.33 5.74
C GLY A 39 -0.73 16.89 5.30
N ARG A 40 -0.04 16.62 4.18
CA ARG A 40 0.20 15.26 3.70
C ARG A 40 1.26 14.59 4.54
N GLY A 41 1.00 13.34 4.92
CA GLY A 41 1.89 12.58 5.79
C GLY A 41 2.95 11.80 5.04
N TYR A 42 4.12 11.70 5.66
CA TYR A 42 5.26 10.92 5.18
C TYR A 42 5.90 10.21 6.36
N VAL A 43 6.49 9.06 6.10
CA VAL A 43 7.24 8.31 7.12
C VAL A 43 8.53 7.79 6.50
N GLU A 44 9.57 7.70 7.30
CA GLU A 44 10.84 7.13 6.85
C GLU A 44 10.65 5.69 6.37
N ALA A 45 11.26 5.37 5.22
CA ALA A 45 11.12 4.07 4.59
C ALA A 45 11.47 2.91 5.53
N GLN A 46 12.52 3.08 6.31
CA GLN A 46 13.01 2.06 7.24
C GLN A 46 11.98 1.76 8.34
N LEU A 47 11.33 2.79 8.88
CA LEU A 47 10.28 2.63 9.88
C LEU A 47 9.01 2.04 9.28
N CYS A 48 8.63 2.54 8.10
CA CYS A 48 7.46 2.03 7.38
C CYS A 48 7.60 0.55 7.06
N ASN A 49 8.80 0.11 6.67
CA ASN A 49 9.07 -1.30 6.40
C ASN A 49 8.74 -2.20 7.60
N GLY A 50 8.86 -1.66 8.81
CA GLY A 50 8.56 -2.43 10.03
C GLY A 50 7.08 -2.69 10.25
N TRP A 51 6.17 -1.93 9.60
CA TRP A 51 4.74 -2.07 9.87
C TRP A 51 3.83 -2.07 8.63
N ILE A 52 4.37 -1.88 7.42
CA ILE A 52 3.53 -1.81 6.21
C ILE A 52 2.72 -3.10 5.99
N ASP A 53 3.29 -4.26 6.30
CA ASP A 53 2.58 -5.53 6.18
C ASP A 53 1.42 -5.63 7.18
N LYS A 54 1.61 -5.12 8.38
CA LYS A 54 0.55 -5.05 9.39
C LYS A 54 -0.59 -4.14 8.94
N LEU A 55 -0.25 -3.01 8.31
CA LEU A 55 -1.24 -2.12 7.71
C LEU A 55 -2.04 -2.83 6.62
N ALA A 56 -1.36 -3.56 5.74
CA ALA A 56 -2.01 -4.30 4.67
C ALA A 56 -3.01 -5.32 5.23
N LYS A 57 -2.63 -6.05 6.28
CA LYS A 57 -3.52 -7.01 6.96
C LYS A 57 -4.68 -6.31 7.65
N TYR A 58 -4.44 -5.16 8.24
CA TYR A 58 -5.49 -4.34 8.86
C TYR A 58 -6.53 -3.91 7.82
N VAL A 59 -6.07 -3.42 6.67
CA VAL A 59 -6.94 -3.02 5.57
C VAL A 59 -7.75 -4.21 5.05
N ALA A 60 -7.10 -5.36 4.86
CA ALA A 60 -7.75 -6.56 4.36
C ALA A 60 -8.81 -7.11 5.34
N ALA A 61 -8.60 -6.93 6.65
CA ALA A 61 -9.53 -7.39 7.68
C ALA A 61 -10.75 -6.47 7.83
N GLN A 62 -10.68 -5.25 7.31
CA GLN A 62 -11.78 -4.29 7.40
C GLN A 62 -12.66 -4.38 6.16
N ASP A 63 -13.96 -4.38 6.37
CA ASP A 63 -14.92 -4.29 5.28
C ASP A 63 -15.17 -2.80 4.98
N PHE A 64 -14.24 -2.20 4.24
CA PHE A 64 -14.38 -0.81 3.86
C PHE A 64 -15.27 -0.68 2.63
N THR A 65 -16.56 -0.57 2.84
CA THR A 65 -17.47 -0.17 1.77
C THR A 65 -17.28 1.31 1.47
N TYR A 66 -16.09 1.69 1.13
CA TYR A 66 -15.77 3.09 0.91
C TYR A 66 -16.26 3.53 -0.46
N LYS A 67 -17.37 4.25 -0.46
CA LYS A 67 -18.06 4.68 -1.69
C LYS A 67 -17.78 6.12 -2.10
N GLN A 68 -16.94 6.84 -1.34
CA GLN A 68 -16.70 8.26 -1.56
C GLN A 68 -15.24 8.52 -1.95
N PRO A 69 -14.90 8.41 -3.24
CA PRO A 69 -13.56 8.76 -3.68
C PRO A 69 -13.34 10.26 -3.63
N VAL A 70 -12.15 10.67 -3.20
CA VAL A 70 -11.73 12.07 -3.28
C VAL A 70 -11.62 12.51 -4.73
N ASN A 71 -11.27 11.57 -5.63
CA ASN A 71 -11.18 11.80 -7.05
C ASN A 71 -11.71 10.57 -7.77
N LYS A 72 -12.90 10.69 -8.35
CA LYS A 72 -13.59 9.58 -9.05
C LYS A 72 -12.74 8.98 -10.16
N ARG A 73 -12.07 9.82 -10.93
CA ARG A 73 -11.26 9.36 -12.06
C ARG A 73 -10.10 8.49 -11.61
N GLN A 74 -9.42 8.87 -10.54
CA GLN A 74 -8.33 8.08 -9.98
C GLN A 74 -8.84 6.75 -9.41
N TYR A 75 -10.00 6.77 -8.79
CA TYR A 75 -10.60 5.55 -8.24
C TYR A 75 -10.99 4.57 -9.34
N LEU A 76 -11.56 5.03 -10.45
CA LEU A 76 -11.92 4.17 -11.56
C LEU A 76 -10.69 3.50 -12.17
N ILE A 77 -9.65 4.26 -12.44
CA ILE A 77 -8.38 3.73 -12.97
C ILE A 77 -7.80 2.69 -12.03
N ARG A 78 -7.80 3.01 -10.73
CA ARG A 78 -7.25 2.13 -9.70
C ARG A 78 -8.07 0.85 -9.55
N ASP A 79 -9.40 0.94 -9.60
CA ASP A 79 -10.28 -0.22 -9.50
C ASP A 79 -10.09 -1.17 -10.68
N GLU A 80 -9.94 -0.66 -11.89
CA GLU A 80 -9.65 -1.47 -13.07
C GLU A 80 -8.29 -2.18 -12.92
N ALA A 81 -7.27 -1.46 -12.49
CA ALA A 81 -5.94 -2.02 -12.25
C ALA A 81 -5.99 -3.09 -11.16
N ARG A 82 -6.73 -2.84 -10.08
CA ARG A 82 -6.91 -3.79 -8.98
C ARG A 82 -7.60 -5.07 -9.46
N LEU A 83 -8.69 -4.95 -10.20
CA LEU A 83 -9.41 -6.13 -10.71
C LEU A 83 -8.55 -6.96 -11.65
N ALA A 84 -7.79 -6.30 -12.53
CA ALA A 84 -6.87 -6.98 -13.43
C ALA A 84 -5.77 -7.70 -12.65
N GLU A 85 -5.28 -7.09 -11.58
CA GLU A 85 -4.27 -7.67 -10.72
C GLU A 85 -4.82 -8.85 -9.93
N GLU A 86 -6.00 -8.73 -9.35
CA GLU A 86 -6.65 -9.80 -8.60
C GLU A 86 -6.83 -11.05 -9.45
N LYS A 87 -7.24 -10.89 -10.71
CA LYS A 87 -7.37 -12.01 -11.64
C LYS A 87 -6.03 -12.72 -11.87
N ARG A 88 -4.95 -11.95 -11.99
CA ARG A 88 -3.62 -12.52 -12.20
C ARG A 88 -3.10 -13.24 -10.95
N ASN A 89 -3.53 -12.81 -9.77
CA ASN A 89 -3.01 -13.26 -8.49
C ASN A 89 -3.98 -14.14 -7.71
N GLU A 90 -5.05 -14.64 -8.34
CA GLU A 90 -6.04 -15.52 -7.71
C GLU A 90 -5.42 -16.75 -7.04
N GLN A 91 -4.22 -17.16 -7.46
CA GLN A 91 -3.54 -18.34 -6.96
C GLN A 91 -2.49 -18.03 -5.89
N ASP A 92 -2.37 -16.79 -5.48
CA ASP A 92 -1.46 -16.42 -4.40
C ASP A 92 -1.91 -17.09 -3.10
N ILE A 93 -0.99 -17.78 -2.43
CA ILE A 93 -1.28 -18.33 -1.11
C ILE A 93 -0.83 -17.40 0.02
N SER A 94 0.10 -16.49 -0.28
CA SER A 94 0.51 -15.47 0.68
C SER A 94 1.04 -14.22 -0.03
N ARG A 95 0.87 -13.08 0.63
CA ARG A 95 1.44 -11.80 0.19
C ARG A 95 2.07 -11.13 1.40
N THR A 96 3.28 -10.62 1.22
CA THR A 96 3.98 -9.85 2.25
C THR A 96 4.38 -8.50 1.66
N TYR A 97 4.06 -7.43 2.36
CA TYR A 97 4.39 -6.07 1.95
C TYR A 97 5.65 -5.60 2.66
N GLY A 98 6.42 -4.78 1.97
CA GLY A 98 7.63 -4.19 2.54
C GLY A 98 8.00 -2.90 1.82
N ILE A 99 9.05 -2.25 2.31
CA ILE A 99 9.59 -1.04 1.70
C ILE A 99 11.07 -1.30 1.41
N ASP A 100 11.52 -1.03 0.18
CA ASP A 100 12.92 -1.17 -0.16
C ASP A 100 13.73 0.04 0.33
N PRO A 101 15.08 -0.03 0.32
CA PRO A 101 15.90 1.10 0.76
C PRO A 101 15.70 2.38 -0.05
N GLU A 102 15.17 2.27 -1.27
CA GLU A 102 14.86 3.41 -2.13
C GLU A 102 13.51 4.06 -1.80
N GLY A 103 12.77 3.52 -0.84
CA GLY A 103 11.46 4.02 -0.44
C GLY A 103 10.30 3.52 -1.32
N ARG A 104 10.54 2.50 -2.14
CA ARG A 104 9.46 1.91 -2.98
C ARG A 104 8.70 0.86 -2.20
N ILE A 105 7.38 0.85 -2.34
CA ILE A 105 6.54 -0.18 -1.75
C ILE A 105 6.65 -1.43 -2.60
N LYS A 106 6.95 -2.56 -1.96
CA LYS A 106 7.05 -3.86 -2.63
C LYS A 106 6.06 -4.84 -2.05
N ARG A 107 5.67 -5.81 -2.86
CA ARG A 107 4.84 -6.93 -2.46
C ARG A 107 5.51 -8.22 -2.92
N VAL A 108 5.69 -9.15 -2.01
CA VAL A 108 6.22 -10.49 -2.31
C VAL A 108 5.05 -11.46 -2.28
N SER A 109 4.77 -12.10 -3.42
CA SER A 109 3.70 -13.07 -3.56
C SER A 109 4.28 -14.48 -3.66
N THR A 110 3.74 -15.39 -2.87
CA THR A 110 4.11 -16.81 -2.92
C THR A 110 2.93 -17.61 -3.47
N PHE A 111 3.19 -18.43 -4.47
CA PHE A 111 2.18 -19.24 -5.15
C PHE A 111 2.20 -20.68 -4.64
N LYS A 112 1.14 -21.44 -4.95
CA LYS A 112 0.99 -22.84 -4.52
C LYS A 112 2.13 -23.74 -5.00
N ASN A 113 2.71 -23.43 -6.16
CA ASN A 113 3.83 -24.22 -6.71
C ASN A 113 5.19 -23.87 -6.11
N GLY A 114 5.22 -22.99 -5.11
CA GLY A 114 6.45 -22.53 -4.48
C GLY A 114 7.15 -21.37 -5.18
N THR A 115 6.61 -20.90 -6.30
CA THR A 115 7.15 -19.73 -7.00
C THR A 115 6.96 -18.47 -6.16
N VAL A 116 8.00 -17.63 -6.11
CA VAL A 116 7.97 -16.36 -5.41
C VAL A 116 8.17 -15.24 -6.43
N GLN A 117 7.31 -14.24 -6.40
CA GLN A 117 7.41 -13.07 -7.27
C GLN A 117 7.44 -11.82 -6.44
N THR A 118 8.29 -10.87 -6.83
CA THR A 118 8.39 -9.56 -6.19
C THR A 118 7.85 -8.49 -7.12
N TRP A 119 6.89 -7.72 -6.62
CA TRP A 119 6.25 -6.64 -7.34
C TRP A 119 6.59 -5.32 -6.66
N TYR A 120 6.85 -4.27 -7.48
CA TYR A 120 7.07 -2.92 -6.98
C TYR A 120 5.95 -1.99 -7.42
N TRP A 121 5.54 -1.12 -6.51
CA TRP A 121 4.55 -0.10 -6.79
C TRP A 121 5.19 1.11 -7.48
N TYR A 122 4.59 1.55 -8.57
CA TYR A 122 5.05 2.73 -9.29
C TYR A 122 3.94 3.77 -9.35
N ARG A 123 4.20 4.93 -8.74
CA ARG A 123 3.26 6.04 -8.67
C ARG A 123 2.86 6.54 -10.06
N SER A 124 3.80 6.62 -10.99
CA SER A 124 3.56 7.15 -12.33
C SER A 124 2.52 6.35 -13.11
N SER A 125 2.46 5.05 -12.90
CA SER A 125 1.52 4.15 -13.58
C SER A 125 0.36 3.71 -12.70
N LEU A 126 0.35 4.12 -11.43
CA LEU A 126 -0.65 3.71 -10.42
C LEU A 126 -0.84 2.19 -10.42
N GLY A 127 0.24 1.45 -10.52
CA GLY A 127 0.16 0.00 -10.58
C GLY A 127 1.42 -0.71 -10.11
N TRP A 128 1.27 -1.99 -9.93
CA TRP A 128 2.34 -2.91 -9.58
C TRP A 128 3.04 -3.40 -10.84
N LYS A 129 4.37 -3.51 -10.76
CA LYS A 129 5.16 -4.09 -11.84
C LYS A 129 6.03 -5.21 -11.30
N LEU A 130 6.03 -6.34 -11.99
CA LEU A 130 6.87 -7.48 -11.68
C LEU A 130 8.33 -7.17 -12.04
N THR A 131 9.24 -7.51 -11.15
CA THR A 131 10.69 -7.37 -11.40
C THR A 131 11.27 -8.61 -12.03
#